data_e0879ae6ac2a75807e4dfeeda003e6f2
#
_entry.id   e0879ae6ac2a75807e4dfeeda003e6f2
#
_cell.length_a   1.000
_cell.length_b   1.000
_cell.length_c   1.000
_cell.angle_alpha   90.00
_cell.angle_beta   90.00
_cell.angle_gamma   90.00
#
_symmetry.space_group_name_H-M   'P 1'
#
loop_
_entity.id
_entity.type
_entity.pdbx_description
1 polymer ?
#
loop_
_entity_poly.entity_id
_entity_poly.type
_entity_poly.pdbx_seq_one_letter_code
_entity_poly.pdbx_strand_id
1 'polypeptide(L)'
;DRGVAPVLMASYYIFAREYPPARFVVLASVMVGVGTLGNLVASYPMALAAETLGWRNALWALAAVSALVAFGALMFVRDPQKVEGESKGSLAELFKLRALWFIFPIMGVSYAISGAVRGLWIGPYLADVFGANTSTVGQASLLMGIAMVVGALAYGPADRLLPSRKWMIVAGTVITLVASAVLIAQPAQSLALSVTMLCIIGFFSATYPVIMAHGRRFLPPHRIGRGVTMLNLFSIGGVGIAQFFSGKVYSAALPGAATTASPYVAVYVLFAGSLAIGLLVYLFSRDNAD
;
A
#
# COMPACT_ATOMS: atom_id res chain seq x y z
N ASP A 1 -9.78 -9.07 6.65
CA ASP A 1 -8.33 -9.20 6.36
C ASP A 1 -7.45 -9.74 7.50
N ARG A 2 -8.02 -10.41 8.52
CA ARG A 2 -7.22 -11.03 9.60
C ARG A 2 -6.44 -12.28 9.14
N GLY A 3 -6.80 -12.88 8.01
CA GLY A 3 -6.19 -14.13 7.51
C GLY A 3 -4.98 -13.94 6.59
N VAL A 4 -4.82 -12.80 5.91
CA VAL A 4 -3.77 -12.60 4.90
C VAL A 4 -2.51 -11.95 5.50
N ALA A 5 -2.65 -11.06 6.49
CA ALA A 5 -1.52 -10.38 7.11
C ALA A 5 -0.45 -11.33 7.73
N PRO A 6 -0.82 -12.44 8.40
CA PRO A 6 0.18 -13.36 8.93
C PRO A 6 0.86 -14.21 7.86
N VAL A 7 0.27 -14.43 6.69
CA VAL A 7 0.80 -15.36 5.67
C VAL A 7 2.18 -14.92 5.18
N LEU A 8 2.38 -13.65 4.85
CA LEU A 8 3.68 -13.14 4.39
C LEU A 8 4.76 -13.28 5.48
N MET A 9 4.42 -12.90 6.71
CA MET A 9 5.37 -12.97 7.83
C MET A 9 5.67 -14.40 8.26
N ALA A 10 4.67 -15.27 8.28
CA ALA A 10 4.84 -16.69 8.54
C ALA A 10 5.74 -17.34 7.49
N SER A 11 5.53 -17.03 6.20
CA SER A 11 6.37 -17.54 5.12
C SER A 11 7.81 -17.07 5.24
N TYR A 12 8.05 -15.80 5.54
CA TYR A 12 9.42 -15.30 5.76
C TYR A 12 10.08 -15.94 6.99
N TYR A 13 9.32 -16.18 8.05
CA TYR A 13 9.79 -16.88 9.22
C TYR A 13 10.21 -18.33 8.90
N ILE A 14 9.39 -19.06 8.15
CA ILE A 14 9.69 -20.42 7.69
C ILE A 14 10.92 -20.41 6.78
N PHE A 15 10.96 -19.52 5.78
CA PHE A 15 12.09 -19.43 4.84
C PHE A 15 13.41 -19.10 5.53
N ALA A 16 13.38 -18.22 6.53
CA ALA A 16 14.59 -17.85 7.28
C ALA A 16 15.15 -18.98 8.14
N ARG A 17 14.31 -19.95 8.51
CA ARG A 17 14.71 -21.08 9.36
C ARG A 17 15.08 -22.33 8.59
N GLU A 18 14.30 -22.64 7.56
CA GLU A 18 14.45 -23.91 6.82
C GLU A 18 15.43 -23.82 5.66
N TYR A 19 15.79 -22.59 5.20
CA TYR A 19 16.62 -22.43 4.00
C TYR A 19 17.84 -21.54 4.24
N PRO A 20 18.99 -21.85 3.54
CA PRO A 20 20.18 -21.00 3.57
C PRO A 20 19.88 -19.58 3.10
N PRO A 21 20.66 -18.56 3.53
CA PRO A 21 20.42 -17.15 3.20
C PRO A 21 20.25 -16.86 1.70
N ALA A 22 20.98 -17.54 0.84
CA ALA A 22 20.87 -17.38 -0.62
C ALA A 22 19.51 -17.86 -1.16
N ARG A 23 18.99 -18.98 -0.66
CA ARG A 23 17.66 -19.49 -1.04
C ARG A 23 16.53 -18.67 -0.44
N PHE A 24 16.71 -18.16 0.77
CA PHE A 24 15.76 -17.25 1.41
C PHE A 24 15.45 -16.04 0.51
N VAL A 25 16.48 -15.38 -0.04
CA VAL A 25 16.30 -14.22 -0.92
C VAL A 25 15.47 -14.57 -2.15
N VAL A 26 15.74 -15.71 -2.78
CA VAL A 26 14.99 -16.16 -3.97
C VAL A 26 13.53 -16.46 -3.61
N LEU A 27 13.27 -17.22 -2.55
CA LEU A 27 11.92 -17.58 -2.12
C LEU A 27 11.11 -16.33 -1.72
N ALA A 28 11.73 -15.41 -0.99
CA ALA A 28 11.11 -14.14 -0.63
C ALA A 28 10.74 -13.29 -1.87
N SER A 29 11.64 -13.24 -2.85
CA SER A 29 11.40 -12.51 -4.12
C SER A 29 10.28 -13.16 -4.94
N VAL A 30 10.26 -14.48 -5.04
CA VAL A 30 9.19 -15.22 -5.73
C VAL A 30 7.85 -14.97 -5.04
N MET A 31 7.81 -15.00 -3.71
CA MET A 31 6.57 -14.77 -2.96
C MET A 31 6.03 -13.35 -3.17
N VAL A 32 6.88 -12.33 -3.15
CA VAL A 32 6.49 -10.95 -3.46
C VAL A 32 6.03 -10.85 -4.92
N GLY A 33 6.73 -11.48 -5.86
CA GLY A 33 6.37 -11.50 -7.27
C GLY A 33 4.99 -12.12 -7.51
N VAL A 34 4.72 -13.29 -6.92
CA VAL A 34 3.41 -13.96 -7.02
C VAL A 34 2.31 -13.10 -6.37
N GLY A 35 2.58 -12.52 -5.19
CA GLY A 35 1.64 -11.61 -4.54
C GLY A 35 1.31 -10.37 -5.41
N THR A 36 2.30 -9.83 -6.10
CA THR A 36 2.14 -8.72 -7.03
C THR A 36 1.30 -9.13 -8.25
N LEU A 37 1.56 -10.30 -8.84
CA LEU A 37 0.75 -10.85 -9.93
C LEU A 37 -0.71 -11.03 -9.49
N GLY A 38 -0.95 -11.59 -8.30
CA GLY A 38 -2.30 -11.70 -7.74
C GLY A 38 -3.02 -10.35 -7.62
N ASN A 39 -2.29 -9.31 -7.22
CA ASN A 39 -2.81 -7.95 -7.15
C ASN A 39 -3.17 -7.37 -8.53
N LEU A 40 -2.40 -7.69 -9.58
CA LEU A 40 -2.71 -7.28 -10.96
C LEU A 40 -3.90 -8.05 -11.52
N VAL A 41 -4.00 -9.35 -11.26
CA VAL A 41 -5.15 -10.19 -11.66
C VAL A 41 -6.45 -9.71 -11.01
N ALA A 42 -6.40 -9.19 -9.81
CA ALA A 42 -7.55 -8.59 -9.13
C ALA A 42 -8.06 -7.27 -9.74
N SER A 43 -7.42 -6.75 -10.80
CA SER A 43 -7.82 -5.52 -11.50
C SER A 43 -8.62 -5.84 -12.77
N TYR A 44 -8.05 -5.59 -13.95
CA TYR A 44 -8.75 -5.79 -15.23
C TYR A 44 -9.20 -7.23 -15.50
N PRO A 45 -8.39 -8.28 -15.24
CA PRO A 45 -8.84 -9.65 -15.45
C PRO A 45 -10.07 -10.02 -14.60
N MET A 46 -10.15 -9.55 -13.34
CA MET A 46 -11.31 -9.77 -12.49
C MET A 46 -12.54 -8.96 -12.98
N ALA A 47 -12.33 -7.72 -13.44
CA ALA A 47 -13.39 -6.91 -14.04
C ALA A 47 -13.99 -7.62 -15.27
N LEU A 48 -13.15 -8.15 -16.16
CA LEU A 48 -13.57 -8.92 -17.33
C LEU A 48 -14.31 -10.20 -16.94
N ALA A 49 -13.83 -10.92 -15.93
CA ALA A 49 -14.53 -12.10 -15.41
C ALA A 49 -15.90 -11.75 -14.82
N ALA A 50 -16.02 -10.61 -14.15
CA ALA A 50 -17.29 -10.14 -13.61
C ALA A 50 -18.29 -9.74 -14.72
N GLU A 51 -17.81 -9.17 -15.82
CA GLU A 51 -18.65 -8.83 -16.99
C GLU A 51 -19.10 -10.09 -17.76
N THR A 52 -18.21 -11.06 -17.97
CA THR A 52 -18.48 -12.24 -18.81
C THR A 52 -19.20 -13.37 -18.06
N LEU A 53 -18.81 -13.66 -16.83
CA LEU A 53 -19.34 -14.75 -16.01
C LEU A 53 -20.39 -14.28 -15.01
N GLY A 54 -20.51 -12.97 -14.80
CA GLY A 54 -21.24 -12.38 -13.70
C GLY A 54 -20.44 -12.35 -12.39
N TRP A 55 -20.63 -11.30 -11.60
CA TRP A 55 -19.85 -11.06 -10.37
C TRP A 55 -19.95 -12.20 -9.33
N ARG A 56 -21.10 -12.88 -9.24
CA ARG A 56 -21.27 -14.00 -8.30
C ARG A 56 -20.39 -15.20 -8.68
N ASN A 57 -20.35 -15.56 -9.96
CA ASN A 57 -19.54 -16.67 -10.44
C ASN A 57 -18.04 -16.34 -10.36
N ALA A 58 -17.65 -15.09 -10.64
CA ALA A 58 -16.28 -14.63 -10.46
C ALA A 58 -15.84 -14.74 -8.98
N LEU A 59 -16.69 -14.38 -8.02
CA LEU A 59 -16.41 -14.54 -6.60
C LEU A 59 -16.36 -16.03 -6.16
N TRP A 60 -17.24 -16.88 -6.69
CA TRP A 60 -17.19 -18.32 -6.41
C TRP A 60 -15.92 -18.97 -6.95
N ALA A 61 -15.46 -18.58 -8.15
CA ALA A 61 -14.19 -19.03 -8.69
C ALA A 61 -13.00 -18.61 -7.80
N LEU A 62 -13.00 -17.35 -7.34
CA LEU A 62 -11.97 -16.86 -6.41
C LEU A 62 -12.01 -17.62 -5.06
N ALA A 63 -13.20 -17.90 -4.54
CA ALA A 63 -13.36 -18.66 -3.31
C ALA A 63 -12.85 -20.09 -3.47
N ALA A 64 -13.12 -20.75 -4.61
CA ALA A 64 -12.63 -22.09 -4.92
C ALA A 64 -11.09 -22.12 -5.00
N VAL A 65 -10.46 -21.16 -5.68
CA VAL A 65 -8.99 -21.03 -5.74
C VAL A 65 -8.42 -20.80 -4.34
N SER A 66 -9.04 -19.94 -3.54
CA SER A 66 -8.60 -19.68 -2.16
C SER A 66 -8.71 -20.94 -1.29
N ALA A 67 -9.77 -21.72 -1.44
CA ALA A 67 -9.94 -23.00 -0.72
C ALA A 67 -8.89 -24.04 -1.14
N LEU A 68 -8.57 -24.13 -2.42
CA LEU A 68 -7.50 -25.02 -2.92
C LEU A 68 -6.13 -24.63 -2.35
N VAL A 69 -5.82 -23.33 -2.33
CA VAL A 69 -4.55 -22.82 -1.74
C VAL A 69 -4.51 -23.11 -0.24
N ALA A 70 -5.62 -22.88 0.48
CA ALA A 70 -5.70 -23.18 1.92
C ALA A 70 -5.51 -24.66 2.19
N PHE A 71 -6.16 -25.54 1.41
CA PHE A 71 -6.01 -26.98 1.50
C PHE A 71 -4.57 -27.43 1.21
N GLY A 72 -3.96 -26.88 0.15
CA GLY A 72 -2.54 -27.11 -0.15
C GLY A 72 -1.61 -26.67 0.99
N ALA A 73 -1.87 -25.52 1.59
CA ALA A 73 -1.09 -25.04 2.73
C ALA A 73 -1.21 -26.00 3.93
N LEU A 74 -2.41 -26.50 4.24
CA LEU A 74 -2.62 -27.46 5.32
C LEU A 74 -1.91 -28.81 5.08
N MET A 75 -1.80 -29.24 3.81
CA MET A 75 -1.15 -30.51 3.48
C MET A 75 0.38 -30.44 3.43
N PHE A 76 0.93 -29.33 2.93
CA PHE A 76 2.34 -29.25 2.59
C PHE A 76 3.16 -28.35 3.51
N VAL A 77 2.53 -27.38 4.19
CA VAL A 77 3.26 -26.47 5.09
C VAL A 77 3.39 -27.09 6.47
N ARG A 78 4.63 -27.23 6.95
CA ARG A 78 4.93 -27.70 8.32
C ARG A 78 5.43 -26.53 9.14
N ASP A 79 5.01 -26.47 10.40
CA ASP A 79 5.53 -25.48 11.34
C ASP A 79 7.00 -25.77 11.66
N PRO A 80 7.89 -24.75 11.59
CA PRO A 80 9.27 -24.91 12.01
C PRO A 80 9.35 -25.12 13.51
N GLN A 81 10.41 -25.81 13.97
CA GLN A 81 10.63 -26.05 15.41
C GLN A 81 10.72 -24.71 16.18
N LYS A 82 10.00 -24.61 17.29
CA LYS A 82 10.07 -23.43 18.18
C LYS A 82 11.48 -23.32 18.75
N VAL A 83 12.12 -22.16 18.60
CA VAL A 83 13.38 -21.87 19.28
C VAL A 83 13.06 -21.33 20.66
N GLU A 84 13.47 -22.05 21.69
CA GLU A 84 13.44 -21.57 23.07
C GLU A 84 14.41 -20.40 23.20
N GLY A 85 13.91 -19.24 23.65
CA GLY A 85 14.75 -18.06 23.90
C GLY A 85 14.44 -16.82 23.07
N GLU A 86 13.40 -16.79 22.23
CA GLU A 86 12.94 -15.53 21.62
C GLU A 86 12.50 -14.56 22.75
N SER A 87 13.29 -13.50 22.93
CA SER A 87 13.06 -12.53 24.01
C SER A 87 11.64 -11.96 23.93
N LYS A 88 10.89 -12.09 25.04
CA LYS A 88 9.54 -11.54 25.24
C LYS A 88 9.57 -10.00 25.39
N GLY A 89 10.20 -9.27 24.47
CA GLY A 89 10.20 -7.80 24.50
C GLY A 89 8.86 -7.23 24.03
N SER A 90 8.42 -6.16 24.64
CA SER A 90 7.18 -5.46 24.29
C SER A 90 7.36 -4.56 23.05
N LEU A 91 6.36 -4.54 22.14
CA LEU A 91 6.27 -3.53 21.06
C LEU A 91 6.21 -2.11 21.63
N ALA A 92 5.68 -1.95 22.86
CA ALA A 92 5.59 -0.66 23.52
C ALA A 92 6.96 0.02 23.75
N GLU A 93 8.05 -0.76 23.82
CA GLU A 93 9.39 -0.20 23.94
C GLU A 93 9.88 0.54 22.69
N LEU A 94 9.34 0.22 21.52
CA LEU A 94 9.65 0.92 20.26
C LEU A 94 9.08 2.35 20.24
N PHE A 95 7.98 2.60 20.97
CA PHE A 95 7.43 3.95 21.13
C PHE A 95 8.34 4.87 21.97
N LYS A 96 9.32 4.33 22.71
CA LYS A 96 10.33 5.13 23.42
C LYS A 96 11.39 5.71 22.48
N LEU A 97 11.49 5.20 21.25
CA LEU A 97 12.45 5.69 20.24
C LEU A 97 11.90 6.95 19.58
N ARG A 98 12.34 8.12 20.03
CA ARG A 98 11.86 9.42 19.55
C ARG A 98 11.98 9.59 18.03
N ALA A 99 13.03 9.04 17.43
CA ALA A 99 13.24 9.13 15.96
C ALA A 99 12.09 8.49 15.17
N LEU A 100 11.46 7.42 15.66
CA LEU A 100 10.35 6.75 14.98
C LEU A 100 9.07 7.58 14.96
N TRP A 101 8.87 8.50 15.91
CA TRP A 101 7.70 9.38 15.93
C TRP A 101 7.62 10.32 14.72
N PHE A 102 8.76 10.66 14.11
CA PHE A 102 8.80 11.41 12.88
C PHE A 102 8.59 10.53 11.62
N ILE A 103 8.73 9.21 11.75
CA ILE A 103 8.61 8.25 10.64
C ILE A 103 7.23 7.60 10.61
N PHE A 104 6.61 7.31 11.77
CA PHE A 104 5.29 6.67 11.84
C PHE A 104 4.20 7.40 11.05
N PRO A 105 4.04 8.74 11.15
CA PRO A 105 3.02 9.45 10.40
C PRO A 105 3.15 9.27 8.89
N ILE A 106 4.34 9.51 8.33
CA ILE A 106 4.55 9.34 6.89
C ILE A 106 4.39 7.89 6.45
N MET A 107 4.81 6.92 7.29
CA MET A 107 4.62 5.50 7.03
C MET A 107 3.14 5.13 6.98
N GLY A 108 2.30 5.73 7.85
CA GLY A 108 0.87 5.49 7.91
C GLY A 108 0.08 6.10 6.75
N VAL A 109 0.57 7.23 6.18
CA VAL A 109 -0.21 7.95 5.16
C VAL A 109 0.32 7.78 3.74
N SER A 110 1.61 7.52 3.53
CA SER A 110 2.18 7.50 2.17
C SER A 110 1.57 6.40 1.29
N TYR A 111 1.51 5.17 1.79
CA TYR A 111 0.89 4.05 1.08
C TYR A 111 -0.64 4.07 1.18
N ALA A 112 -1.19 4.69 2.23
CA ALA A 112 -2.62 4.72 2.49
C ALA A 112 -3.41 5.37 1.36
N ILE A 113 -2.88 6.44 0.76
CA ILE A 113 -3.50 7.15 -0.37
C ILE A 113 -3.68 6.22 -1.57
N SER A 114 -2.60 5.62 -2.07
CA SER A 114 -2.68 4.74 -3.24
C SER A 114 -3.46 3.47 -2.95
N GLY A 115 -3.30 2.90 -1.75
CA GLY A 115 -4.02 1.71 -1.31
C GLY A 115 -5.53 1.96 -1.16
N ALA A 116 -5.93 3.09 -0.58
CA ALA A 116 -7.34 3.44 -0.43
C ALA A 116 -7.97 3.87 -1.77
N VAL A 117 -7.28 4.67 -2.57
CA VAL A 117 -7.78 5.10 -3.89
C VAL A 117 -7.98 3.90 -4.81
N ARG A 118 -6.96 3.06 -4.96
CA ARG A 118 -7.06 1.89 -5.84
C ARG A 118 -8.04 0.84 -5.32
N GLY A 119 -8.10 0.64 -4.00
CA GLY A 119 -8.94 -0.40 -3.40
C GLY A 119 -10.41 -0.03 -3.22
N LEU A 120 -10.74 1.26 -3.15
CA LEU A 120 -12.10 1.71 -2.84
C LEU A 120 -12.63 2.78 -3.80
N TRP A 121 -11.80 3.75 -4.21
CA TRP A 121 -12.31 4.98 -4.82
C TRP A 121 -12.19 5.05 -6.34
N ILE A 122 -11.21 4.36 -6.95
CA ILE A 122 -10.99 4.44 -8.41
C ILE A 122 -12.22 4.03 -9.21
N GLY A 123 -12.91 2.95 -8.79
CA GLY A 123 -14.11 2.46 -9.45
C GLY A 123 -15.26 3.46 -9.41
N PRO A 124 -15.78 3.79 -8.22
CA PRO A 124 -16.86 4.75 -8.07
C PRO A 124 -16.53 6.12 -8.70
N TYR A 125 -15.33 6.65 -8.50
CA TYR A 125 -14.92 7.93 -9.07
C TYR A 125 -15.01 7.95 -10.60
N LEU A 126 -14.45 6.93 -11.29
CA LEU A 126 -14.45 6.90 -12.73
C LEU A 126 -15.85 6.58 -13.30
N ALA A 127 -16.62 5.74 -12.62
CA ALA A 127 -17.99 5.42 -13.03
C ALA A 127 -18.93 6.62 -12.87
N ASP A 128 -18.92 7.27 -11.70
CA ASP A 128 -19.88 8.33 -11.39
C ASP A 128 -19.54 9.64 -12.10
N VAL A 129 -18.26 9.99 -12.24
CA VAL A 129 -17.84 11.28 -12.82
C VAL A 129 -17.74 11.22 -14.35
N PHE A 130 -17.31 10.07 -14.90
CA PHE A 130 -17.06 9.94 -16.36
C PHE A 130 -17.98 8.92 -17.03
N GLY A 131 -18.89 8.25 -16.32
CA GLY A 131 -19.71 7.19 -16.88
C GLY A 131 -18.92 5.98 -17.36
N ALA A 132 -17.72 5.75 -16.77
CA ALA A 132 -16.83 4.67 -17.16
C ALA A 132 -17.46 3.30 -16.88
N ASN A 133 -17.43 2.40 -17.86
CA ASN A 133 -17.88 1.02 -17.69
C ASN A 133 -16.87 0.20 -16.89
N THR A 134 -17.26 -1.00 -16.46
CA THR A 134 -16.45 -1.91 -15.63
C THR A 134 -15.10 -2.22 -16.28
N SER A 135 -15.06 -2.40 -17.60
CA SER A 135 -13.82 -2.68 -18.34
C SER A 135 -12.84 -1.50 -18.26
N THR A 136 -13.33 -0.26 -18.49
CA THR A 136 -12.53 0.96 -18.39
C THR A 136 -12.00 1.18 -16.96
N VAL A 137 -12.85 0.97 -15.95
CA VAL A 137 -12.45 1.02 -14.53
C VAL A 137 -11.37 -0.03 -14.25
N GLY A 138 -11.56 -1.25 -14.74
CA GLY A 138 -10.58 -2.34 -14.59
C GLY A 138 -9.23 -2.00 -15.23
N GLN A 139 -9.23 -1.43 -16.43
CA GLN A 139 -8.02 -0.97 -17.13
C GLN A 139 -7.31 0.15 -16.36
N ALA A 140 -8.04 1.15 -15.89
CA ALA A 140 -7.47 2.23 -15.09
C ALA A 140 -6.86 1.72 -13.76
N SER A 141 -7.56 0.80 -13.09
CA SER A 141 -7.06 0.15 -11.87
C SER A 141 -5.81 -0.70 -12.13
N LEU A 142 -5.75 -1.39 -13.29
CA LEU A 142 -4.57 -2.14 -13.73
C LEU A 142 -3.40 -1.20 -14.01
N LEU A 143 -3.61 -0.11 -14.76
CA LEU A 143 -2.56 0.88 -15.05
C LEU A 143 -1.99 1.50 -13.77
N MET A 144 -2.86 1.90 -12.83
CA MET A 144 -2.43 2.39 -11.53
C MET A 144 -1.65 1.31 -10.75
N GLY A 145 -2.10 0.05 -10.79
CA GLY A 145 -1.40 -1.08 -10.16
C GLY A 145 -0.01 -1.31 -10.76
N ILE A 146 0.12 -1.26 -12.08
CA ILE A 146 1.42 -1.34 -12.77
C ILE A 146 2.30 -0.17 -12.36
N ALA A 147 1.78 1.05 -12.31
CA ALA A 147 2.51 2.23 -11.88
C ALA A 147 3.03 2.08 -10.44
N MET A 148 2.24 1.52 -9.51
CA MET A 148 2.67 1.22 -8.14
C MET A 148 3.82 0.20 -8.11
N VAL A 149 3.74 -0.86 -8.92
CA VAL A 149 4.80 -1.88 -8.99
C VAL A 149 6.07 -1.30 -9.58
N VAL A 150 5.99 -0.59 -10.69
CA VAL A 150 7.13 0.05 -11.35
C VAL A 150 7.75 1.10 -10.41
N GLY A 151 6.94 1.87 -9.71
CA GLY A 151 7.39 2.82 -8.69
C GLY A 151 8.20 2.13 -7.58
N ALA A 152 7.64 1.07 -7.00
CA ALA A 152 8.34 0.29 -5.96
C ALA A 152 9.67 -0.29 -6.44
N LEU A 153 9.72 -0.79 -7.68
CA LEU A 153 10.95 -1.30 -8.29
C LEU A 153 11.95 -0.18 -8.60
N ALA A 154 11.48 1.00 -9.01
CA ALA A 154 12.34 2.15 -9.31
C ALA A 154 13.01 2.73 -8.06
N TYR A 155 12.33 2.68 -6.91
CA TYR A 155 12.92 3.15 -5.65
C TYR A 155 14.13 2.31 -5.18
N GLY A 156 14.22 1.04 -5.55
CA GLY A 156 15.38 0.21 -5.21
C GLY A 156 16.72 0.71 -5.79
N PRO A 157 16.85 0.87 -7.12
CA PRO A 157 18.00 1.52 -7.74
C PRO A 157 18.19 2.97 -7.29
N ALA A 158 17.11 3.75 -7.16
CA ALA A 158 17.16 5.13 -6.72
C ALA A 158 17.79 5.27 -5.32
N ASP A 159 17.51 4.34 -4.39
CA ASP A 159 18.13 4.30 -3.05
C ASP A 159 19.67 4.12 -3.09
N ARG A 160 20.20 3.55 -4.17
CA ARG A 160 21.64 3.37 -4.37
C ARG A 160 22.30 4.56 -5.05
N LEU A 161 21.55 5.27 -5.90
CA LEU A 161 22.05 6.39 -6.71
C LEU A 161 21.91 7.74 -5.99
N LEU A 162 20.94 7.88 -5.12
CA LEU A 162 20.65 9.13 -4.41
C LEU A 162 21.26 9.10 -3.01
N PRO A 163 21.92 10.19 -2.59
CA PRO A 163 22.68 10.23 -1.34
C PRO A 163 21.78 10.25 -0.08
N SER A 164 20.51 10.61 -0.24
CA SER A 164 19.59 10.82 0.89
C SER A 164 18.24 10.16 0.67
N ARG A 165 17.91 9.20 1.55
CA ARG A 165 16.58 8.58 1.61
C ARG A 165 15.49 9.56 1.98
N LYS A 166 15.81 10.49 2.89
CA LYS A 166 14.87 11.51 3.34
C LYS A 166 14.37 12.34 2.16
N TRP A 167 15.28 12.89 1.35
CA TRP A 167 14.90 13.75 0.23
C TRP A 167 14.19 12.99 -0.89
N MET A 168 14.52 11.71 -1.09
CA MET A 168 13.78 10.85 -2.02
C MET A 168 12.33 10.64 -1.59
N ILE A 169 12.08 10.40 -0.29
CA ILE A 169 10.73 10.28 0.27
C ILE A 169 9.98 11.62 0.15
N VAL A 170 10.65 12.72 0.47
CA VAL A 170 10.07 14.07 0.35
C VAL A 170 9.66 14.36 -1.09
N ALA A 171 10.55 14.12 -2.06
CA ALA A 171 10.26 14.35 -3.48
C ALA A 171 9.07 13.51 -3.97
N GLY A 172 9.05 12.21 -3.68
CA GLY A 172 7.94 11.33 -4.04
C GLY A 172 6.61 11.78 -3.41
N THR A 173 6.65 12.21 -2.14
CA THR A 173 5.47 12.71 -1.43
C THR A 173 4.97 14.03 -2.02
N VAL A 174 5.86 14.97 -2.35
CA VAL A 174 5.50 16.25 -2.97
C VAL A 174 4.85 16.01 -4.35
N ILE A 175 5.42 15.14 -5.18
CA ILE A 175 4.82 14.82 -6.49
C ILE A 175 3.43 14.19 -6.31
N THR A 176 3.25 13.31 -5.31
CA THR A 176 1.93 12.74 -4.98
C THR A 176 0.94 13.81 -4.54
N LEU A 177 1.38 14.80 -3.75
CA LEU A 177 0.56 15.95 -3.34
C LEU A 177 0.16 16.81 -4.54
N VAL A 178 1.08 17.10 -5.46
CA VAL A 178 0.80 17.86 -6.67
C VAL A 178 -0.22 17.12 -7.56
N ALA A 179 -0.06 15.82 -7.78
CA ALA A 179 -1.03 15.04 -8.54
C ALA A 179 -2.41 15.03 -7.87
N SER A 180 -2.45 14.93 -6.53
CA SER A 180 -3.70 15.03 -5.77
C SER A 180 -4.34 16.41 -5.88
N ALA A 181 -3.54 17.49 -5.86
CA ALA A 181 -4.02 18.84 -6.04
C ALA A 181 -4.63 19.07 -7.44
N VAL A 182 -4.07 18.46 -8.47
CA VAL A 182 -4.67 18.48 -9.83
C VAL A 182 -6.03 17.81 -9.84
N LEU A 183 -6.18 16.64 -9.20
CA LEU A 183 -7.49 15.96 -9.09
C LEU A 183 -8.50 16.77 -8.27
N ILE A 184 -8.06 17.52 -7.27
CA ILE A 184 -8.91 18.41 -6.48
C ILE A 184 -9.37 19.61 -7.32
N ALA A 185 -8.46 20.23 -8.08
CA ALA A 185 -8.75 21.42 -8.87
C ALA A 185 -9.55 21.10 -10.15
N GLN A 186 -9.34 19.94 -10.74
CA GLN A 186 -9.89 19.53 -12.03
C GLN A 186 -10.47 18.11 -12.02
N PRO A 187 -11.43 17.82 -11.12
CA PRO A 187 -11.89 16.45 -10.86
C PRO A 187 -12.66 15.81 -12.00
N ALA A 188 -13.20 16.60 -12.94
CA ALA A 188 -14.03 16.13 -14.05
C ALA A 188 -13.53 16.62 -15.42
N GLN A 189 -12.28 17.08 -15.54
CA GLN A 189 -11.77 17.65 -16.78
C GLN A 189 -11.70 16.61 -17.91
N SER A 190 -11.06 15.46 -17.66
CA SER A 190 -11.04 14.32 -18.59
C SER A 190 -10.66 13.03 -17.89
N LEU A 191 -11.18 11.91 -18.41
CA LEU A 191 -10.82 10.57 -17.96
C LEU A 191 -9.31 10.31 -18.04
N ALA A 192 -8.68 10.72 -19.15
CA ALA A 192 -7.26 10.53 -19.39
C ALA A 192 -6.40 11.27 -18.35
N LEU A 193 -6.73 12.53 -18.03
CA LEU A 193 -6.05 13.31 -16.99
C LEU A 193 -6.18 12.62 -15.63
N SER A 194 -7.41 12.22 -15.27
CA SER A 194 -7.67 11.57 -14.00
C SER A 194 -6.88 10.27 -13.85
N VAL A 195 -6.90 9.40 -14.86
CA VAL A 195 -6.13 8.15 -14.86
C VAL A 195 -4.62 8.42 -14.79
N THR A 196 -4.12 9.45 -15.50
CA THR A 196 -2.71 9.84 -15.43
C THR A 196 -2.32 10.30 -14.04
N MET A 197 -3.13 11.16 -13.41
CA MET A 197 -2.85 11.61 -12.02
C MET A 197 -2.90 10.43 -11.03
N LEU A 198 -3.85 9.51 -11.19
CA LEU A 198 -3.94 8.29 -10.38
C LEU A 198 -2.70 7.39 -10.57
N CYS A 199 -2.18 7.27 -11.79
CA CYS A 199 -0.93 6.54 -12.05
C CYS A 199 0.28 7.24 -11.41
N ILE A 200 0.36 8.57 -11.47
CA ILE A 200 1.40 9.36 -10.80
C ILE A 200 1.32 9.15 -9.28
N ILE A 201 0.12 9.24 -8.69
CA ILE A 201 -0.09 8.94 -7.28
C ILE A 201 0.38 7.51 -6.97
N GLY A 202 -0.01 6.52 -7.78
CA GLY A 202 0.41 5.13 -7.62
C GLY A 202 1.93 4.96 -7.62
N PHE A 203 2.62 5.53 -8.60
CA PHE A 203 4.06 5.43 -8.78
C PHE A 203 4.83 6.11 -7.62
N PHE A 204 4.53 7.36 -7.34
CA PHE A 204 5.30 8.16 -6.39
C PHE A 204 4.94 7.90 -4.93
N SER A 205 3.76 7.40 -4.61
CA SER A 205 3.42 6.93 -3.27
C SER A 205 4.03 5.59 -2.89
N ALA A 206 4.63 4.86 -3.85
CA ALA A 206 5.31 3.59 -3.62
C ALA A 206 6.65 3.74 -2.84
N THR A 207 6.77 4.78 -2.00
CA THR A 207 7.91 5.06 -1.13
C THR A 207 8.03 4.10 0.07
N TYR A 208 7.06 3.22 0.28
CA TYR A 208 7.02 2.28 1.40
C TYR A 208 8.35 1.57 1.67
N PRO A 209 9.07 0.95 0.68
CA PRO A 209 10.32 0.26 0.95
C PRO A 209 11.42 1.20 1.45
N VAL A 210 11.44 2.44 0.96
CA VAL A 210 12.43 3.46 1.33
C VAL A 210 12.17 3.97 2.74
N ILE A 211 10.89 4.25 3.10
CA ILE A 211 10.51 4.66 4.46
C ILE A 211 10.84 3.54 5.45
N MET A 212 10.58 2.28 5.06
CA MET A 212 10.93 1.11 5.86
C MET A 212 12.45 1.02 6.09
N ALA A 213 13.25 1.19 5.02
CA ALA A 213 14.70 1.18 5.09
C ALA A 213 15.25 2.37 5.91
N HIS A 214 14.62 3.53 5.82
CA HIS A 214 14.96 4.70 6.63
C HIS A 214 14.64 4.45 8.11
N GLY A 215 13.43 3.99 8.43
CA GLY A 215 13.02 3.69 9.81
C GLY A 215 13.88 2.61 10.46
N ARG A 216 14.31 1.61 9.68
CA ARG A 216 15.18 0.53 10.16
C ARG A 216 16.53 1.03 10.70
N ARG A 217 17.07 2.14 10.21
CA ARG A 217 18.34 2.72 10.67
C ARG A 217 18.30 3.17 12.14
N PHE A 218 17.13 3.53 12.64
CA PHE A 218 16.92 3.99 14.01
C PHE A 218 16.60 2.84 14.99
N LEU A 219 16.56 1.60 14.50
CA LEU A 219 16.25 0.43 15.31
C LEU A 219 17.53 -0.25 15.82
N PRO A 220 17.62 -0.55 17.12
CA PRO A 220 18.69 -1.38 17.66
C PRO A 220 18.72 -2.76 16.98
N PRO A 221 19.89 -3.37 16.74
CA PRO A 221 20.02 -4.65 16.03
C PRO A 221 19.11 -5.76 16.56
N HIS A 222 18.97 -5.89 17.88
CA HIS A 222 18.12 -6.88 18.54
C HIS A 222 16.62 -6.61 18.44
N ARG A 223 16.20 -5.45 17.89
CA ARG A 223 14.78 -5.03 17.75
C ARG A 223 14.36 -4.82 16.29
N ILE A 224 15.23 -5.09 15.33
CA ILE A 224 14.96 -4.84 13.91
C ILE A 224 13.68 -5.56 13.46
N GLY A 225 13.51 -6.84 13.75
CA GLY A 225 12.33 -7.59 13.32
C GLY A 225 11.01 -6.98 13.84
N ARG A 226 10.96 -6.64 15.12
CA ARG A 226 9.77 -6.00 15.74
C ARG A 226 9.52 -4.60 15.20
N GLY A 227 10.58 -3.82 15.02
CA GLY A 227 10.47 -2.47 14.48
C GLY A 227 9.94 -2.46 13.06
N VAL A 228 10.42 -3.37 12.21
CA VAL A 228 9.91 -3.57 10.85
C VAL A 228 8.44 -3.99 10.86
N THR A 229 8.05 -4.92 11.74
CA THR A 229 6.65 -5.33 11.90
C THR A 229 5.78 -4.15 12.34
N MET A 230 6.25 -3.32 13.26
CA MET A 230 5.53 -2.13 13.73
C MET A 230 5.38 -1.09 12.61
N LEU A 231 6.42 -0.78 11.86
CA LEU A 231 6.34 0.09 10.70
C LEU A 231 5.34 -0.43 9.67
N ASN A 232 5.35 -1.74 9.39
CA ASN A 232 4.39 -2.37 8.50
C ASN A 232 2.95 -2.27 9.04
N LEU A 233 2.74 -2.40 10.35
CA LEU A 233 1.44 -2.21 10.98
C LEU A 233 0.91 -0.79 10.76
N PHE A 234 1.75 0.24 10.89
CA PHE A 234 1.35 1.61 10.58
C PHE A 234 0.98 1.78 9.10
N SER A 235 1.72 1.19 8.18
CA SER A 235 1.43 1.28 6.75
C SER A 235 0.10 0.62 6.39
N ILE A 236 -0.10 -0.65 6.76
CA ILE A 236 -1.32 -1.39 6.43
C ILE A 236 -2.52 -0.87 7.24
N GLY A 237 -2.33 -0.56 8.53
CA GLY A 237 -3.35 0.06 9.37
C GLY A 237 -3.78 1.42 8.84
N GLY A 238 -2.83 2.20 8.32
CA GLY A 238 -3.08 3.48 7.67
C GLY A 238 -4.04 3.37 6.49
N VAL A 239 -3.94 2.32 5.66
CA VAL A 239 -4.88 2.07 4.56
C VAL A 239 -6.29 1.86 5.10
N GLY A 240 -6.47 1.00 6.10
CA GLY A 240 -7.79 0.74 6.71
C GLY A 240 -8.41 1.99 7.33
N ILE A 241 -7.60 2.78 8.05
CA ILE A 241 -8.03 4.06 8.64
C ILE A 241 -8.43 5.04 7.54
N ALA A 242 -7.61 5.18 6.49
CA ALA A 242 -7.90 6.06 5.36
C ALA A 242 -9.18 5.66 4.63
N GLN A 243 -9.41 4.38 4.38
CA GLN A 243 -10.66 3.87 3.78
C GLN A 243 -11.87 4.18 4.65
N PHE A 244 -11.80 3.94 5.95
CA PHE A 244 -12.90 4.21 6.88
C PHE A 244 -13.27 5.69 6.94
N PHE A 245 -12.29 6.57 7.14
CA PHE A 245 -12.55 8.00 7.23
C PHE A 245 -12.96 8.61 5.89
N SER A 246 -12.36 8.16 4.78
CA SER A 246 -12.74 8.62 3.44
C SER A 246 -14.18 8.26 3.10
N GLY A 247 -14.68 7.08 3.51
CA GLY A 247 -16.09 6.72 3.37
C GLY A 247 -17.02 7.66 4.14
N LYS A 248 -16.65 8.01 5.37
CA LYS A 248 -17.42 8.99 6.16
C LYS A 248 -17.42 10.39 5.55
N VAL A 249 -16.26 10.86 5.07
CA VAL A 249 -16.13 12.18 4.41
C VAL A 249 -16.96 12.21 3.13
N TYR A 250 -16.88 11.16 2.31
CA TYR A 250 -17.70 11.03 1.10
C TYR A 250 -19.19 11.11 1.43
N SER A 251 -19.67 10.32 2.39
CA SER A 251 -21.08 10.28 2.78
C SER A 251 -21.56 11.63 3.34
N ALA A 252 -20.70 12.34 4.08
CA ALA A 252 -21.02 13.66 4.62
C ALA A 252 -21.06 14.74 3.54
N ALA A 253 -20.31 14.59 2.46
CA ALA A 253 -20.27 15.53 1.35
C ALA A 253 -21.39 15.32 0.32
N LEU A 254 -22.06 14.16 0.30
CA LEU A 254 -23.14 13.84 -0.65
C LEU A 254 -24.33 14.80 -0.58
N PRO A 255 -24.91 15.13 0.61
CA PRO A 255 -26.12 15.95 0.68
C PRO A 255 -25.95 17.39 0.17
N GLY A 256 -24.71 17.93 0.19
CA GLY A 256 -24.39 19.30 -0.26
C GLY A 256 -23.63 19.33 -1.58
N ALA A 257 -23.60 18.23 -2.32
CA ALA A 257 -22.77 18.11 -3.52
C ALA A 257 -23.31 19.01 -4.66
N ALA A 258 -22.51 19.98 -5.07
CA ALA A 258 -22.81 20.83 -6.22
C ALA A 258 -22.65 20.09 -7.56
N THR A 259 -21.79 19.09 -7.60
CA THR A 259 -21.51 18.23 -8.77
C THR A 259 -21.26 16.80 -8.32
N THR A 260 -21.38 15.84 -9.23
CA THR A 260 -21.05 14.42 -8.98
C THR A 260 -19.61 14.23 -8.50
N ALA A 261 -18.71 15.12 -8.89
CA ALA A 261 -17.30 15.08 -8.50
C ALA A 261 -17.04 15.63 -7.09
N SER A 262 -17.91 16.49 -6.53
CA SER A 262 -17.68 17.19 -5.26
C SER A 262 -17.37 16.26 -4.08
N PRO A 263 -18.08 15.13 -3.85
CA PRO A 263 -17.76 14.21 -2.77
C PRO A 263 -16.37 13.56 -2.92
N TYR A 264 -15.94 13.30 -4.16
CA TYR A 264 -14.60 12.76 -4.45
C TYR A 264 -13.50 13.80 -4.18
N VAL A 265 -13.77 15.07 -4.48
CA VAL A 265 -12.86 16.18 -4.10
C VAL A 265 -12.65 16.20 -2.60
N ALA A 266 -13.71 16.06 -1.79
CA ALA A 266 -13.58 15.98 -0.34
C ALA A 266 -12.71 14.80 0.14
N VAL A 267 -12.82 13.65 -0.52
CA VAL A 267 -11.95 12.49 -0.26
C VAL A 267 -10.49 12.78 -0.62
N TYR A 268 -10.23 13.37 -1.79
CA TYR A 268 -8.86 13.75 -2.18
C TYR A 268 -8.26 14.82 -1.27
N VAL A 269 -9.06 15.78 -0.80
CA VAL A 269 -8.64 16.78 0.21
C VAL A 269 -8.24 16.10 1.53
N LEU A 270 -9.02 15.13 2.01
CA LEU A 270 -8.65 14.34 3.20
C LEU A 270 -7.31 13.64 3.00
N PHE A 271 -7.12 12.99 1.86
CA PHE A 271 -5.88 12.26 1.55
C PHE A 271 -4.68 13.19 1.41
N ALA A 272 -4.82 14.27 0.65
CA ALA A 272 -3.75 15.26 0.48
C ALA A 272 -3.41 15.95 1.81
N GLY A 273 -4.42 16.31 2.61
CA GLY A 273 -4.22 16.92 3.92
C GLY A 273 -3.48 15.99 4.89
N SER A 274 -3.90 14.73 4.97
CA SER A 274 -3.22 13.74 5.82
C SER A 274 -1.77 13.49 5.38
N LEU A 275 -1.53 13.43 4.06
CA LEU A 275 -0.18 13.26 3.50
C LEU A 275 0.69 14.50 3.75
N ALA A 276 0.14 15.69 3.62
CA ALA A 276 0.85 16.95 3.92
C ALA A 276 1.25 17.03 5.40
N ILE A 277 0.34 16.64 6.32
CA ILE A 277 0.65 16.59 7.76
C ILE A 277 1.76 15.55 8.01
N GLY A 278 1.65 14.35 7.43
CA GLY A 278 2.68 13.32 7.54
C GLY A 278 4.04 13.79 7.03
N LEU A 279 4.06 14.50 5.89
CA LEU A 279 5.27 15.10 5.33
C LEU A 279 5.86 16.17 6.24
N LEU A 280 5.05 17.08 6.76
CA LEU A 280 5.50 18.13 7.67
C LEU A 280 6.18 17.56 8.91
N VAL A 281 5.57 16.55 9.53
CA VAL A 281 6.19 15.85 10.67
C VAL A 281 7.49 15.16 10.25
N TYR A 282 7.49 14.51 9.07
CA TYR A 282 8.64 13.79 8.57
C TYR A 282 9.84 14.72 8.25
N LEU A 283 9.63 15.96 7.88
CA LEU A 283 10.71 16.92 7.62
C LEU A 283 11.62 17.14 8.84
N PHE A 284 11.11 16.93 10.05
CA PHE A 284 11.90 16.97 11.28
C PHE A 284 12.69 15.68 11.57
N SER A 285 12.53 14.63 10.76
CA SER A 285 13.34 13.42 10.88
C SER A 285 14.79 13.70 10.50
N ARG A 286 15.73 12.99 11.13
CA ARG A 286 17.14 13.00 10.73
C ARG A 286 17.33 12.05 9.55
N ASP A 287 18.27 12.37 8.65
CA ASP A 287 18.58 11.49 7.49
C ASP A 287 19.46 10.31 7.90
N ASN A 288 20.39 10.53 8.82
CA ASN A 288 21.27 9.50 9.39
C ASN A 288 20.98 9.29 10.88
N ALA A 289 21.28 8.08 11.35
CA ALA A 289 21.20 7.70 12.76
C ALA A 289 22.58 7.94 13.42
N ASP A 290 23.03 9.20 13.50
CA ASP A 290 24.23 9.57 14.26
C ASP A 290 23.91 9.66 15.75
#